data_28f7bd2375d64d4ddba33ac8d289379d
#
_entry.id   28f7bd2375d64d4ddba33ac8d289379d
#
_cell.length_a   1.000
_cell.length_b   1.000
_cell.length_c   1.000
_cell.angle_alpha   90.00
_cell.angle_beta   90.00
_cell.angle_gamma   90.00
#
_symmetry.space_group_name_H-M   'P 1'
#
loop_
_entity.id
_entity.type
_entity.pdbx_description
1 polymer ?
#
loop_
_entity_poly.entity_id
_entity_poly.type
_entity_poly.pdbx_seq_one_letter_code
_entity_poly.pdbx_strand_id
1 'polypeptide(L)'
;QCIRYAMQENHVLLTFGDMMKVPGTEGSLSDMKGKGAKVELMYSPFEAVEKAERHPDITWVVAAVGFETTAPSYALMMQQAVEKGIRNIRLVTALKTVIPALRWICENQMDIDGFICPGHVSVIIGSKPYEALAREYKKPFVIAGFEAEHILAVIYDLVRQIEKKRSEEHTS
;
A
#
# COMPACT_ATOMS: atom_id res chain seq x y z
N GLN A 1 9.09 6.14 -12.70
CA GLN A 1 8.74 7.58 -12.53
C GLN A 1 9.52 8.22 -11.38
N CYS A 2 9.54 7.65 -10.17
CA CYS A 2 10.29 8.21 -9.03
C CYS A 2 11.74 8.52 -9.36
N ILE A 3 12.46 7.59 -10.01
CA ILE A 3 13.85 7.78 -10.42
C ILE A 3 13.99 8.99 -11.36
N ARG A 4 13.10 9.13 -12.33
CA ARG A 4 13.14 10.26 -13.27
C ARG A 4 13.03 11.61 -12.58
N TYR A 5 12.17 11.72 -11.57
CA TYR A 5 12.09 12.94 -10.77
C TYR A 5 13.34 13.16 -9.92
N ALA A 6 13.86 12.11 -9.28
CA ALA A 6 15.04 12.19 -8.43
C ALA A 6 16.33 12.58 -9.18
N MET A 7 16.35 12.42 -10.50
CA MET A 7 17.48 12.79 -11.39
C MET A 7 17.35 14.20 -11.97
N GLN A 8 16.23 14.89 -11.77
CA GLN A 8 16.04 16.26 -12.28
C GLN A 8 16.73 17.29 -11.37
N GLU A 9 17.20 18.38 -11.99
CA GLU A 9 17.69 19.52 -11.22
C GLU A 9 16.59 20.09 -10.33
N ASN A 10 16.97 20.56 -9.16
CA ASN A 10 16.08 21.16 -8.17
C ASN A 10 14.88 20.27 -7.75
N HIS A 11 14.99 18.94 -7.94
CA HIS A 11 14.02 17.98 -7.43
C HIS A 11 14.66 17.08 -6.38
N VAL A 12 13.93 16.81 -5.30
CA VAL A 12 14.31 15.84 -4.28
C VAL A 12 13.12 14.89 -4.08
N LEU A 13 13.38 13.59 -4.21
CA LEU A 13 12.38 12.56 -3.94
C LEU A 13 12.37 12.22 -2.46
N LEU A 14 11.19 12.31 -1.84
CA LEU A 14 10.93 11.84 -0.48
C LEU A 14 10.25 10.47 -0.52
N THR A 15 10.77 9.52 0.23
CA THR A 15 10.23 8.16 0.31
C THR A 15 10.45 7.54 1.68
N PHE A 16 9.64 6.54 2.02
CA PHE A 16 9.87 5.71 3.20
C PHE A 16 11.04 4.75 2.99
N GLY A 17 11.68 4.32 4.08
CA GLY A 17 12.91 3.52 4.05
C GLY A 17 12.75 2.15 3.38
N ASP A 18 11.61 1.51 3.54
CA ASP A 18 11.25 0.22 2.91
C ASP A 18 11.23 0.30 1.38
N MET A 19 10.88 1.46 0.82
CA MET A 19 10.84 1.67 -0.63
C MET A 19 12.22 1.84 -1.28
N MET A 20 13.28 2.10 -0.50
CA MET A 20 14.62 2.36 -1.03
C MET A 20 15.21 1.20 -1.82
N LYS A 21 14.92 -0.04 -1.41
CA LYS A 21 15.46 -1.27 -1.99
C LYS A 21 14.51 -1.96 -2.96
N VAL A 22 13.30 -1.42 -3.17
CA VAL A 22 12.34 -2.01 -4.10
C VAL A 22 12.90 -1.96 -5.52
N PRO A 23 12.99 -3.11 -6.22
CA PRO A 23 13.53 -3.15 -7.56
C PRO A 23 12.56 -2.48 -8.55
N GLY A 24 13.09 -1.60 -9.38
CA GLY A 24 12.40 -0.99 -10.51
C GLY A 24 13.05 -1.38 -11.85
N THR A 25 12.52 -0.86 -12.94
CA THR A 25 13.03 -1.15 -14.30
C THR A 25 14.49 -0.74 -14.49
N GLU A 26 14.92 0.33 -13.82
CA GLU A 26 16.28 0.90 -13.95
C GLU A 26 17.16 0.63 -12.71
N GLY A 27 16.66 -0.16 -11.76
CA GLY A 27 17.27 -0.43 -10.45
C GLY A 27 16.45 0.13 -9.30
N SER A 28 16.94 0.00 -8.08
CA SER A 28 16.31 0.54 -6.87
C SER A 28 16.64 2.03 -6.67
N LEU A 29 15.90 2.71 -5.80
CA LEU A 29 16.22 4.09 -5.41
C LEU A 29 17.59 4.18 -4.72
N SER A 30 17.97 3.14 -3.98
CA SER A 30 19.30 3.02 -3.35
C SER A 30 20.42 3.00 -4.38
N ASP A 31 20.27 2.22 -5.46
CA ASP A 31 21.25 2.15 -6.56
C ASP A 31 21.37 3.50 -7.28
N MET A 32 20.24 4.15 -7.51
CA MET A 32 20.20 5.43 -8.20
C MET A 32 20.76 6.58 -7.35
N LYS A 33 20.62 6.52 -6.02
CA LYS A 33 21.28 7.48 -5.11
C LYS A 33 22.79 7.46 -5.27
N GLY A 34 23.39 6.28 -5.45
CA GLY A 34 24.80 6.12 -5.78
C GLY A 34 25.20 6.73 -7.14
N LYS A 35 24.25 6.94 -8.06
CA LYS A 35 24.42 7.55 -9.37
C LYS A 35 24.02 9.03 -9.44
N GLY A 36 23.81 9.66 -8.28
CA GLY A 36 23.51 11.09 -8.18
C GLY A 36 22.02 11.44 -8.06
N ALA A 37 21.11 10.46 -7.95
CA ALA A 37 19.70 10.73 -7.67
C ALA A 37 19.52 11.38 -6.29
N LYS A 38 18.77 12.46 -6.23
CA LYS A 38 18.46 13.18 -4.99
C LYS A 38 17.28 12.52 -4.30
N VAL A 39 17.56 11.61 -3.37
CA VAL A 39 16.56 10.85 -2.61
C VAL A 39 16.81 11.02 -1.12
N GLU A 40 15.79 11.44 -0.40
CA GLU A 40 15.78 11.55 1.05
C GLU A 40 14.72 10.65 1.68
N LEU A 41 15.03 10.15 2.88
CA LEU A 41 14.06 9.39 3.67
C LEU A 41 13.10 10.35 4.39
N MET A 42 11.85 9.94 4.47
CA MET A 42 10.86 10.56 5.36
C MET A 42 10.28 9.48 6.30
N TYR A 43 9.91 9.90 7.47
CA TYR A 43 9.21 9.09 8.47
C TYR A 43 7.74 9.49 8.60
N SER A 44 7.41 10.66 8.08
CA SER A 44 6.04 11.17 7.98
C SER A 44 5.87 11.96 6.68
N PRO A 45 4.72 11.85 5.99
CA PRO A 45 4.43 12.70 4.82
C PRO A 45 4.49 14.20 5.14
N PHE A 46 4.19 14.60 6.37
CA PHE A 46 4.19 16.01 6.82
C PHE A 46 5.57 16.67 6.76
N GLU A 47 6.66 15.90 6.81
CA GLU A 47 8.01 16.43 6.60
C GLU A 47 8.18 17.11 5.23
N ALA A 48 7.40 16.68 4.22
CA ALA A 48 7.43 17.33 2.91
C ALA A 48 6.97 18.79 2.99
N VAL A 49 5.98 19.10 3.83
CA VAL A 49 5.47 20.45 4.03
C VAL A 49 6.54 21.34 4.68
N GLU A 50 7.19 20.83 5.73
CA GLU A 50 8.25 21.58 6.43
C GLU A 50 9.46 21.83 5.52
N LYS A 51 9.88 20.83 4.75
CA LYS A 51 10.99 20.93 3.80
C LYS A 51 10.67 21.91 2.66
N ALA A 52 9.46 21.84 2.13
CA ALA A 52 9.01 22.72 1.05
C ALA A 52 8.91 24.21 1.49
N GLU A 53 8.51 24.44 2.72
CA GLU A 53 8.45 25.77 3.32
C GLU A 53 9.85 26.38 3.51
N ARG A 54 10.82 25.54 3.95
CA ARG A 54 12.22 25.98 4.17
C ARG A 54 13.02 26.15 2.88
N HIS A 55 12.69 25.42 1.83
CA HIS A 55 13.42 25.38 0.56
C HIS A 55 12.46 25.57 -0.62
N PRO A 56 11.99 26.80 -0.88
CA PRO A 56 11.01 27.08 -1.91
C PRO A 56 11.54 26.92 -3.35
N ASP A 57 12.84 26.90 -3.53
CA ASP A 57 13.58 26.68 -4.77
C ASP A 57 13.68 25.21 -5.18
N ILE A 58 13.39 24.28 -4.24
CA ILE A 58 13.40 22.83 -4.47
C ILE A 58 11.98 22.32 -4.68
N THR A 59 11.79 21.50 -5.68
CA THR A 59 10.55 20.71 -5.85
C THR A 59 10.66 19.41 -5.07
N TRP A 60 9.83 19.26 -4.06
CA TRP A 60 9.76 18.06 -3.23
C TRP A 60 8.76 17.07 -3.81
N VAL A 61 9.27 15.94 -4.24
CA VAL A 61 8.46 14.88 -4.86
C VAL A 61 8.23 13.77 -3.84
N VAL A 62 6.99 13.59 -3.42
CA VAL A 62 6.61 12.58 -2.43
C VAL A 62 6.17 11.32 -3.14
N ALA A 63 6.85 10.20 -2.90
CA ALA A 63 6.44 8.87 -3.36
C ALA A 63 5.34 8.33 -2.44
N ALA A 64 4.08 8.49 -2.85
CA ALA A 64 2.93 8.03 -2.08
C ALA A 64 2.57 6.60 -2.46
N VAL A 65 3.01 5.65 -1.64
CA VAL A 65 2.75 4.22 -1.80
C VAL A 65 1.97 3.72 -0.59
N GLY A 66 1.03 2.83 -0.80
CA GLY A 66 0.24 2.23 0.28
C GLY A 66 -1.17 1.88 -0.13
N PHE A 67 -1.98 1.57 0.85
CA PHE A 67 -3.39 1.20 0.70
C PHE A 67 -4.30 2.19 1.46
N GLU A 68 -5.54 1.77 1.74
CA GLU A 68 -6.58 2.59 2.38
C GLU A 68 -6.12 3.24 3.70
N THR A 69 -5.27 2.57 4.45
CA THR A 69 -4.78 3.06 5.75
C THR A 69 -3.75 4.19 5.62
N THR A 70 -3.04 4.26 4.50
CA THR A 70 -1.95 5.21 4.27
C THR A 70 -2.42 6.45 3.49
N ALA A 71 -3.40 6.29 2.62
CA ALA A 71 -3.92 7.36 1.77
C ALA A 71 -4.36 8.63 2.54
N PRO A 72 -5.03 8.54 3.72
CA PRO A 72 -5.43 9.72 4.47
C PRO A 72 -4.26 10.62 4.90
N SER A 73 -3.12 10.04 5.27
CA SER A 73 -1.94 10.82 5.67
C SER A 73 -1.40 11.70 4.55
N TYR A 74 -1.41 11.19 3.32
CA TYR A 74 -1.02 11.98 2.15
C TYR A 74 -2.06 13.04 1.78
N ALA A 75 -3.36 12.74 1.94
CA ALA A 75 -4.41 13.71 1.71
C ALA A 75 -4.31 14.89 2.68
N LEU A 76 -4.13 14.61 3.99
CA LEU A 76 -3.94 15.63 5.01
C LEU A 76 -2.68 16.45 4.79
N MET A 77 -1.58 15.82 4.39
CA MET A 77 -0.34 16.52 4.03
C MET A 77 -0.57 17.50 2.88
N MET A 78 -1.27 17.08 1.82
CA MET A 78 -1.59 17.95 0.69
C MET A 78 -2.55 19.07 1.08
N GLN A 79 -3.54 18.79 1.94
CA GLN A 79 -4.42 19.82 2.49
C GLN A 79 -3.62 20.89 3.24
N GLN A 80 -2.73 20.50 4.13
CA GLN A 80 -1.87 21.41 4.87
C GLN A 80 -0.96 22.25 3.94
N ALA A 81 -0.43 21.64 2.88
CA ALA A 81 0.36 22.36 1.89
C ALA A 81 -0.46 23.45 1.19
N VAL A 82 -1.71 23.14 0.82
CA VAL A 82 -2.64 24.12 0.20
C VAL A 82 -2.98 25.24 1.17
N GLU A 83 -3.30 24.93 2.42
CA GLU A 83 -3.63 25.91 3.46
C GLU A 83 -2.46 26.88 3.72
N LYS A 84 -1.22 26.38 3.65
CA LYS A 84 0.00 27.19 3.76
C LYS A 84 0.45 27.89 2.48
N GLY A 85 -0.25 27.69 1.37
CA GLY A 85 0.10 28.26 0.06
C GLY A 85 1.37 27.66 -0.57
N ILE A 86 1.82 26.49 -0.13
CA ILE A 86 3.00 25.79 -0.63
C ILE A 86 2.70 25.20 -2.00
N ARG A 87 3.56 25.48 -3.00
CA ARG A 87 3.35 25.05 -4.40
C ARG A 87 4.43 24.16 -4.96
N ASN A 88 5.50 23.92 -4.22
CA ASN A 88 6.67 23.16 -4.65
C ASN A 88 6.65 21.69 -4.14
N ILE A 89 5.48 21.15 -3.82
CA ILE A 89 5.27 19.72 -3.56
C ILE A 89 4.61 19.07 -4.77
N ARG A 90 5.06 17.87 -5.12
CA ARG A 90 4.46 16.98 -6.12
C ARG A 90 4.23 15.62 -5.50
N LEU A 91 3.09 15.01 -5.78
CA LEU A 91 2.74 13.67 -5.30
C LEU A 91 2.81 12.68 -6.47
N VAL A 92 3.70 11.69 -6.37
CA VAL A 92 3.73 10.53 -7.27
C VAL A 92 2.98 9.41 -6.58
N THR A 93 1.73 9.23 -6.97
CA THR A 93 0.85 8.28 -6.29
C THR A 93 0.87 6.89 -6.92
N ALA A 94 1.09 5.90 -6.10
CA ALA A 94 0.89 4.46 -6.35
C ALA A 94 0.01 3.85 -5.25
N LEU A 95 -0.91 4.65 -4.72
CA LEU A 95 -1.90 4.20 -3.74
C LEU A 95 -2.87 3.23 -4.40
N LYS A 96 -3.17 2.14 -3.71
CA LYS A 96 -4.06 1.06 -4.16
C LYS A 96 -5.16 0.84 -3.13
N THR A 97 -6.22 0.18 -3.58
CA THR A 97 -7.27 -0.36 -2.70
C THR A 97 -7.20 -1.88 -2.71
N VAL A 98 -7.48 -2.50 -1.56
CA VAL A 98 -7.28 -3.94 -1.38
C VAL A 98 -8.27 -4.78 -2.19
N ILE A 99 -9.52 -4.34 -2.30
CA ILE A 99 -10.58 -5.13 -2.94
C ILE A 99 -10.32 -5.41 -4.42
N PRO A 100 -9.95 -4.42 -5.28
CA PRO A 100 -9.59 -4.70 -6.66
C PRO A 100 -8.37 -5.63 -6.81
N ALA A 101 -7.40 -5.52 -5.89
CA ALA A 101 -6.23 -6.40 -5.88
C ALA A 101 -6.62 -7.85 -5.56
N LEU A 102 -7.48 -8.07 -4.55
CA LEU A 102 -8.00 -9.39 -4.21
C LEU A 102 -8.83 -9.99 -5.33
N ARG A 103 -9.68 -9.18 -5.98
CA ARG A 103 -10.46 -9.62 -7.15
C ARG A 103 -9.53 -10.11 -8.26
N TRP A 104 -8.54 -9.33 -8.62
CA TRP A 104 -7.57 -9.72 -9.63
C TRP A 104 -6.84 -11.02 -9.27
N ILE A 105 -6.46 -11.21 -8.00
CA ILE A 105 -5.83 -12.45 -7.53
C ILE A 105 -6.79 -13.63 -7.67
N CYS A 106 -8.07 -13.47 -7.29
CA CYS A 106 -9.07 -14.52 -7.43
C CYS A 106 -9.28 -14.95 -8.89
N GLU A 107 -9.19 -14.02 -9.82
CA GLU A 107 -9.37 -14.26 -11.26
C GLU A 107 -8.14 -14.89 -11.92
N ASN A 108 -6.94 -14.61 -11.42
CA ASN A 108 -5.70 -14.97 -12.11
C ASN A 108 -4.83 -16.00 -11.36
N GLN A 109 -5.13 -16.30 -10.09
CA GLN A 109 -4.36 -17.23 -9.26
C GLN A 109 -5.26 -18.36 -8.76
N MET A 110 -5.28 -19.47 -9.52
CA MET A 110 -6.15 -20.62 -9.21
C MET A 110 -5.69 -21.42 -7.98
N ASP A 111 -4.40 -21.39 -7.67
CA ASP A 111 -3.78 -22.19 -6.60
C ASP A 111 -3.98 -21.64 -5.17
N ILE A 112 -4.71 -20.52 -5.04
CA ILE A 112 -5.03 -19.93 -3.74
C ILE A 112 -6.39 -20.43 -3.29
N ASP A 113 -6.43 -21.18 -2.20
CA ASP A 113 -7.66 -21.76 -1.64
C ASP A 113 -8.44 -20.80 -0.72
N GLY A 114 -7.78 -19.78 -0.17
CA GLY A 114 -8.43 -18.81 0.73
C GLY A 114 -7.52 -17.64 1.11
N PHE A 115 -8.07 -16.66 1.81
CA PHE A 115 -7.41 -15.38 2.08
C PHE A 115 -7.48 -15.00 3.56
N ILE A 116 -6.34 -14.56 4.09
CA ILE A 116 -6.27 -13.81 5.35
C ILE A 116 -6.34 -12.33 5.03
N CYS A 117 -7.40 -11.67 5.46
CA CYS A 117 -7.64 -10.25 5.21
C CYS A 117 -7.07 -9.38 6.32
N PRO A 118 -6.45 -8.23 5.99
CA PRO A 118 -5.81 -7.37 6.97
C PRO A 118 -6.83 -6.64 7.85
N GLY A 119 -6.78 -6.87 9.16
CA GLY A 119 -7.72 -6.30 10.13
C GLY A 119 -7.73 -4.76 10.12
N HIS A 120 -6.56 -4.14 10.03
CA HIS A 120 -6.44 -2.67 10.03
C HIS A 120 -7.10 -2.01 8.79
N VAL A 121 -7.11 -2.67 7.63
CA VAL A 121 -7.87 -2.22 6.45
C VAL A 121 -9.35 -2.46 6.66
N SER A 122 -9.70 -3.60 7.25
CA SER A 122 -11.10 -4.00 7.51
C SER A 122 -11.83 -3.05 8.48
N VAL A 123 -11.11 -2.41 9.39
CA VAL A 123 -11.65 -1.34 10.25
C VAL A 123 -12.13 -0.14 9.41
N ILE A 124 -11.48 0.14 8.28
CA ILE A 124 -11.84 1.26 7.41
C ILE A 124 -12.97 0.88 6.45
N ILE A 125 -12.86 -0.27 5.77
CA ILE A 125 -13.79 -0.64 4.68
C ILE A 125 -14.92 -1.57 5.12
N GLY A 126 -14.86 -2.14 6.32
CA GLY A 126 -15.80 -3.14 6.83
C GLY A 126 -15.58 -4.55 6.28
N SER A 127 -16.41 -5.51 6.71
CA SER A 127 -16.36 -6.91 6.24
C SER A 127 -17.12 -7.15 4.92
N LYS A 128 -18.15 -6.36 4.65
CA LYS A 128 -19.05 -6.57 3.50
C LYS A 128 -18.36 -6.73 2.14
N PRO A 129 -17.30 -5.96 1.79
CA PRO A 129 -16.60 -6.14 0.53
C PRO A 129 -15.93 -7.51 0.40
N TYR A 130 -15.41 -8.08 1.50
CA TYR A 130 -14.82 -9.42 1.52
C TYR A 130 -15.89 -10.50 1.41
N GLU A 131 -17.05 -10.33 2.06
CA GLU A 131 -18.19 -11.25 1.94
C GLU A 131 -18.69 -11.34 0.48
N ALA A 132 -18.69 -10.21 -0.24
CA ALA A 132 -19.04 -10.20 -1.66
C ALA A 132 -18.08 -11.04 -2.49
N LEU A 133 -16.75 -10.89 -2.27
CA LEU A 133 -15.72 -11.69 -2.92
C LEU A 133 -15.84 -13.18 -2.54
N ALA A 134 -16.09 -13.48 -1.26
CA ALA A 134 -16.24 -14.86 -0.79
C ALA A 134 -17.40 -15.59 -1.51
N ARG A 135 -18.52 -14.92 -1.69
CA ARG A 135 -19.68 -15.48 -2.42
C ARG A 135 -19.41 -15.63 -3.91
N GLU A 136 -18.76 -14.63 -4.54
CA GLU A 136 -18.49 -14.61 -5.98
C GLU A 136 -17.48 -15.71 -6.38
N TYR A 137 -16.38 -15.82 -5.65
CA TYR A 137 -15.29 -16.75 -5.98
C TYR A 137 -15.34 -18.07 -5.20
N LYS A 138 -16.31 -18.22 -4.29
CA LYS A 138 -16.46 -19.41 -3.43
C LYS A 138 -15.18 -19.78 -2.69
N LYS A 139 -14.42 -18.78 -2.27
CA LYS A 139 -13.19 -18.92 -1.46
C LYS A 139 -13.41 -18.29 -0.09
N PRO A 140 -12.87 -18.83 1.01
CA PRO A 140 -12.98 -18.21 2.32
C PRO A 140 -12.08 -16.99 2.42
N PHE A 141 -12.61 -15.94 3.04
CA PHE A 141 -11.92 -14.69 3.41
C PHE A 141 -12.08 -14.49 4.90
N VAL A 142 -10.98 -14.57 5.65
CA VAL A 142 -11.02 -14.43 7.12
C VAL A 142 -10.18 -13.22 7.54
N ILE A 143 -10.77 -12.34 8.36
CA ILE A 143 -10.11 -11.11 8.80
C ILE A 143 -9.28 -11.41 10.05
N ALA A 144 -8.00 -11.00 10.05
CA ALA A 144 -7.08 -11.15 11.17
C ALA A 144 -6.51 -9.83 11.67
N GLY A 145 -6.30 -9.73 13.00
CA GLY A 145 -5.33 -8.82 13.58
C GLY A 145 -3.90 -9.30 13.37
N PHE A 146 -2.93 -8.59 13.95
CA PHE A 146 -1.51 -8.94 13.84
C PHE A 146 -0.98 -9.78 15.02
N GLU A 147 -1.78 -9.95 16.07
CA GLU A 147 -1.42 -10.75 17.23
C GLU A 147 -1.33 -12.24 16.85
N ALA A 148 -0.31 -12.93 17.38
CA ALA A 148 -0.03 -14.33 17.04
C ALA A 148 -1.24 -15.25 17.29
N GLU A 149 -1.97 -15.02 18.36
CA GLU A 149 -3.17 -15.77 18.76
C GLU A 149 -4.30 -15.61 17.72
N HIS A 150 -4.50 -14.37 17.23
CA HIS A 150 -5.49 -14.09 16.18
C HIS A 150 -5.11 -14.76 14.86
N ILE A 151 -3.82 -14.73 14.50
CA ILE A 151 -3.33 -15.36 13.26
C ILE A 151 -3.55 -16.88 13.34
N LEU A 152 -3.24 -17.53 14.46
CA LEU A 152 -3.46 -18.97 14.64
C LEU A 152 -4.95 -19.32 14.55
N ALA A 153 -5.81 -18.55 15.20
CA ALA A 153 -7.26 -18.77 15.16
C ALA A 153 -7.80 -18.63 13.72
N VAL A 154 -7.31 -17.64 12.99
CA VAL A 154 -7.71 -17.39 11.58
C VAL A 154 -7.23 -18.51 10.67
N ILE A 155 -6.00 -19.00 10.84
CA ILE A 155 -5.50 -20.14 10.05
C ILE A 155 -6.37 -21.37 10.30
N TYR A 156 -6.69 -21.67 11.55
CA TYR A 156 -7.56 -22.79 11.91
C TYR A 156 -8.94 -22.65 11.24
N ASP A 157 -9.55 -21.47 11.33
CA ASP A 157 -10.87 -21.22 10.75
C ASP A 157 -10.86 -21.29 9.22
N LEU A 158 -9.80 -20.79 8.60
CA LEU A 158 -9.59 -20.84 7.15
C LEU A 158 -9.49 -22.30 6.66
N VAL A 159 -8.65 -23.12 7.30
CA VAL A 159 -8.49 -24.56 6.97
C VAL A 159 -9.82 -25.29 7.14
N ARG A 160 -10.52 -25.07 8.25
CA ARG A 160 -11.84 -25.66 8.51
C ARG A 160 -12.88 -25.33 7.44
N GLN A 161 -12.90 -24.06 6.95
CA GLN A 161 -13.80 -23.65 5.89
C GLN A 161 -13.45 -24.33 4.55
N ILE A 162 -12.17 -24.46 4.22
CA ILE A 162 -11.69 -25.15 3.01
C ILE A 162 -12.07 -26.64 3.06
N GLU A 163 -11.83 -27.31 4.19
CA GLU A 163 -12.18 -28.74 4.37
C GLU A 163 -13.67 -28.98 4.26
N LYS A 164 -14.49 -28.12 4.86
CA LYS A 164 -15.96 -28.23 4.78
C LYS A 164 -16.45 -28.13 3.34
N LYS A 165 -15.93 -27.17 2.57
CA LYS A 165 -16.26 -27.03 1.15
C LYS A 165 -15.88 -28.26 0.34
N ARG A 166 -14.69 -28.82 0.54
CA ARG A 166 -14.26 -30.07 -0.12
C ARG A 166 -15.18 -31.24 0.20
N SER A 167 -15.66 -31.33 1.45
CA SER A 167 -16.60 -32.37 1.86
C SER A 167 -17.98 -32.24 1.18
N GLU A 168 -18.45 -31.03 0.99
CA GLU A 168 -19.71 -30.75 0.30
C GLU A 168 -19.63 -31.05 -1.21
N GLU A 169 -18.49 -30.82 -1.85
CA GLU A 169 -18.25 -31.16 -3.27
C GLU A 169 -18.16 -32.68 -3.52
N HIS A 170 -17.75 -33.47 -2.51
CA HIS A 170 -17.69 -34.93 -2.60
C HIS A 170 -19.03 -35.64 -2.28
N THR A 171 -20.00 -34.92 -1.72
CA THR A 171 -21.32 -35.47 -1.34
C THR A 171 -22.42 -35.12 -2.32
N SER A 172 -22.14 -34.38 -3.36
CA SER A 172 -23.04 -34.02 -4.46
C SER A 172 -22.68 -34.78 -5.74
#